data_9d786df55f266ca62be2fb5a72f014ea
#
_entry.id   9d786df55f266ca62be2fb5a72f014ea
#
_cell.length_a   1.000
_cell.length_b   1.000
_cell.length_c   1.000
_cell.angle_alpha   90.00
_cell.angle_beta   90.00
_cell.angle_gamma   90.00
#
_symmetry.space_group_name_H-M   'P 1'
#
loop_
_entity.id
_entity.type
_entity.pdbx_description
1 polymer ?
#
loop_
_entity_poly.entity_id
_entity_poly.type
_entity_poly.pdbx_seq_one_letter_code
_entity_poly.pdbx_strand_id
1 'polypeptide(L)'
;MYIVLNNIRSAWNVGSIIRSCDGLGASLILVGYTPRPVNSNLKLINKTAIGAEHNVKWEHFEHYQQVFEHYSSNQYNHIGIEISQTSKNIFSFLKDANLKDAENIIWFGNEIHGLDKSLIKLLKNEVHLPMKGLKESLNVANVVCTVGYLLLEHQAL
;
A
#
# COMPACT_ATOMS: atom_id res chain seq x y z
N MET A 1 0.89 -9.12 6.51
CA MET A 1 1.05 -8.12 5.43
C MET A 1 0.54 -6.77 5.90
N TYR A 2 1.26 -5.70 5.61
CA TYR A 2 0.90 -4.32 5.91
C TYR A 2 0.77 -3.51 4.62
N ILE A 3 -0.28 -2.71 4.52
CA ILE A 3 -0.50 -1.75 3.42
C ILE A 3 -0.19 -0.36 3.95
N VAL A 4 0.76 0.33 3.32
CA VAL A 4 1.16 1.70 3.70
C VAL A 4 0.62 2.69 2.70
N LEU A 5 -0.11 3.68 3.17
CA LEU A 5 -0.65 4.78 2.39
C LEU A 5 0.12 6.07 2.72
N ASN A 6 1.02 6.47 1.82
CA ASN A 6 1.85 7.65 2.01
C ASN A 6 1.25 8.87 1.32
N ASN A 7 0.73 9.80 2.11
CA ASN A 7 0.15 11.07 1.63
C ASN A 7 -1.02 10.89 0.63
N ILE A 8 -1.88 9.90 0.85
CA ILE A 8 -3.13 9.75 0.07
C ILE A 8 -4.07 10.92 0.38
N ARG A 9 -4.70 11.47 -0.66
CA ARG A 9 -5.57 12.65 -0.52
C ARG A 9 -7.03 12.30 -0.28
N SER A 10 -7.49 11.25 -0.92
CA SER A 10 -8.92 10.91 -0.99
C SER A 10 -9.37 10.01 0.14
N ALA A 11 -10.24 10.51 1.03
CA ALA A 11 -10.89 9.70 2.05
C ALA A 11 -11.74 8.55 1.45
N TRP A 12 -12.26 8.71 0.24
CA TRP A 12 -12.97 7.66 -0.49
C TRP A 12 -12.03 6.51 -0.90
N ASN A 13 -10.81 6.85 -1.37
CA ASN A 13 -9.80 5.85 -1.68
C ASN A 13 -9.39 5.11 -0.40
N VAL A 14 -9.16 5.83 0.70
CA VAL A 14 -8.82 5.22 2.00
C VAL A 14 -9.90 4.24 2.44
N GLY A 15 -11.19 4.62 2.34
CA GLY A 15 -12.29 3.72 2.69
C GLY A 15 -12.34 2.46 1.82
N SER A 16 -12.15 2.61 0.49
CA SER A 16 -12.09 1.47 -0.43
C SER A 16 -10.89 0.56 -0.12
N ILE A 17 -9.75 1.14 0.26
CA ILE A 17 -8.54 0.40 0.65
C ILE A 17 -8.76 -0.34 1.97
N ILE A 18 -9.39 0.29 2.96
CA ILE A 18 -9.76 -0.37 4.22
C ILE A 18 -10.58 -1.63 3.93
N ARG A 19 -11.57 -1.54 3.03
CA ARG A 19 -12.36 -2.70 2.64
C ARG A 19 -11.52 -3.79 1.96
N SER A 20 -10.55 -3.41 1.14
CA SER A 20 -9.59 -4.36 0.55
C SER A 20 -8.70 -5.00 1.62
N CYS A 21 -8.22 -4.23 2.61
CA CYS A 21 -7.44 -4.74 3.73
C CYS A 21 -8.22 -5.76 4.57
N ASP A 22 -9.52 -5.52 4.80
CA ASP A 22 -10.40 -6.48 5.49
C ASP A 22 -10.44 -7.81 4.72
N GLY A 23 -10.67 -7.77 3.41
CA GLY A 23 -10.67 -8.97 2.56
C GLY A 23 -9.32 -9.68 2.47
N LEU A 24 -8.21 -8.97 2.60
CA LEU A 24 -6.84 -9.49 2.56
C LEU A 24 -6.34 -9.98 3.94
N GLY A 25 -7.04 -9.68 5.04
CA GLY A 25 -6.52 -9.84 6.40
C GLY A 25 -5.28 -8.98 6.68
N ALA A 26 -5.14 -7.83 5.99
CA ALA A 26 -4.00 -6.96 6.09
C ALA A 26 -4.21 -5.85 7.13
N SER A 27 -3.12 -5.40 7.76
CA SER A 27 -3.09 -4.18 8.59
C SER A 27 -2.76 -2.95 7.74
N LEU A 28 -3.22 -1.78 8.17
CA LEU A 28 -3.09 -0.53 7.44
C LEU A 28 -2.18 0.45 8.18
N ILE A 29 -1.24 1.06 7.49
CA ILE A 29 -0.38 2.12 8.00
C ILE A 29 -0.66 3.39 7.20
N LEU A 30 -1.10 4.43 7.89
CA LEU A 30 -1.42 5.74 7.32
C LEU A 30 -0.26 6.69 7.61
N VAL A 31 0.25 7.37 6.58
CA VAL A 31 1.41 8.26 6.72
C VAL A 31 1.07 9.68 6.27
N GLY A 32 1.57 10.65 7.01
CA GLY A 32 1.43 12.06 6.72
C GLY A 32 -0.02 12.55 6.80
N TYR A 33 -0.47 13.26 5.78
CA TYR A 33 -1.84 13.80 5.73
C TYR A 33 -2.90 12.81 5.22
N THR A 34 -2.57 11.52 5.06
CA THR A 34 -3.54 10.50 4.68
C THR A 34 -4.74 10.52 5.63
N PRO A 35 -5.99 10.61 5.12
CA PRO A 35 -7.18 10.64 5.95
C PRO A 35 -7.28 9.43 6.88
N ARG A 36 -7.42 9.69 8.17
CA ARG A 36 -7.59 8.65 9.20
C ARG A 36 -9.08 8.36 9.42
N PRO A 37 -9.48 7.11 9.76
CA PRO A 37 -10.88 6.76 10.02
C PRO A 37 -11.35 7.27 11.40
N VAL A 38 -11.18 8.58 11.63
CA VAL A 38 -11.59 9.29 12.86
C VAL A 38 -12.16 10.67 12.49
N ASN A 39 -12.93 11.25 13.40
CA ASN A 39 -13.47 12.61 13.30
C ASN A 39 -14.20 12.88 11.97
N SER A 40 -13.92 14.04 11.35
CA SER A 40 -14.57 14.49 10.11
C SER A 40 -14.38 13.55 8.91
N ASN A 41 -13.26 12.84 8.85
CA ASN A 41 -12.96 11.91 7.76
C ASN A 41 -13.78 10.63 7.83
N LEU A 42 -14.17 10.19 9.02
CA LEU A 42 -14.88 8.93 9.24
C LEU A 42 -16.14 8.84 8.37
N LYS A 43 -16.92 9.92 8.29
CA LYS A 43 -18.15 9.95 7.47
C LYS A 43 -17.91 9.68 5.98
N LEU A 44 -16.78 10.14 5.43
CA LEU A 44 -16.41 9.91 4.03
C LEU A 44 -15.83 8.51 3.82
N ILE A 45 -14.99 8.07 4.74
CA ILE A 45 -14.37 6.74 4.72
C ILE A 45 -15.44 5.65 4.81
N ASN A 46 -16.41 5.77 5.72
CA ASN A 46 -17.48 4.79 5.91
C ASN A 46 -18.33 4.56 4.66
N LYS A 47 -18.44 5.55 3.77
CA LYS A 47 -19.20 5.40 2.51
C LYS A 47 -18.62 4.34 1.58
N THR A 48 -17.33 4.06 1.67
CA THR A 48 -16.64 3.08 0.82
C THR A 48 -16.07 1.89 1.60
N ALA A 49 -15.76 2.07 2.87
CA ALA A 49 -15.32 0.99 3.76
C ALA A 49 -16.48 0.05 4.16
N ILE A 50 -17.71 0.59 4.29
CA ILE A 50 -18.96 -0.16 4.53
C ILE A 50 -18.83 -1.11 5.73
N GLY A 51 -18.32 -0.60 6.86
CA GLY A 51 -18.16 -1.35 8.11
C GLY A 51 -16.78 -1.99 8.31
N ALA A 52 -15.96 -2.15 7.25
CA ALA A 52 -14.62 -2.71 7.36
C ALA A 52 -13.69 -1.87 8.26
N GLU A 53 -13.97 -0.58 8.41
CA GLU A 53 -13.22 0.32 9.30
C GLU A 53 -13.24 -0.06 10.77
N HIS A 54 -14.15 -0.93 11.18
CA HIS A 54 -14.23 -1.45 12.55
C HIS A 54 -13.34 -2.69 12.78
N ASN A 55 -12.94 -3.38 11.71
CA ASN A 55 -12.22 -4.65 11.78
C ASN A 55 -10.74 -4.50 11.45
N VAL A 56 -10.39 -3.61 10.53
CA VAL A 56 -9.03 -3.42 10.07
C VAL A 56 -8.19 -2.71 11.13
N LYS A 57 -7.10 -3.34 11.54
CA LYS A 57 -6.10 -2.70 12.41
C LYS A 57 -5.37 -1.63 11.61
N TRP A 58 -5.25 -0.44 12.20
CA TRP A 58 -4.52 0.66 11.56
C TRP A 58 -3.68 1.44 12.55
N GLU A 59 -2.61 2.04 12.03
CA GLU A 59 -1.68 2.92 12.74
C GLU A 59 -1.47 4.19 11.93
N HIS A 60 -0.96 5.25 12.56
CA HIS A 60 -0.61 6.49 11.90
C HIS A 60 0.78 6.96 12.30
N PHE A 61 1.55 7.41 11.32
CA PHE A 61 2.85 8.05 11.48
C PHE A 61 2.86 9.40 10.76
N GLU A 62 3.46 10.41 11.36
CA GLU A 62 3.56 11.74 10.73
C GLU A 62 4.52 11.73 9.53
N HIS A 63 5.57 10.91 9.59
CA HIS A 63 6.61 10.83 8.57
C HIS A 63 6.92 9.38 8.22
N TYR A 64 7.20 9.11 6.94
CA TYR A 64 7.52 7.76 6.46
C TYR A 64 8.78 7.16 7.11
N GLN A 65 9.75 8.00 7.54
CA GLN A 65 10.95 7.56 8.23
C GLN A 65 10.62 6.78 9.52
N GLN A 66 9.59 7.22 10.25
CA GLN A 66 9.15 6.57 11.49
C GLN A 66 8.64 5.14 11.23
N VAL A 67 8.04 4.89 10.05
CA VAL A 67 7.63 3.53 9.66
C VAL A 67 8.86 2.65 9.45
N PHE A 68 9.90 3.15 8.77
CA PHE A 68 11.16 2.39 8.58
C PHE A 68 11.89 2.14 9.91
N GLU A 69 11.87 3.10 10.83
CA GLU A 69 12.44 2.92 12.18
C GLU A 69 11.68 1.87 12.98
N HIS A 70 10.34 1.92 12.96
CA HIS A 70 9.48 1.00 13.69
C HIS A 70 9.55 -0.43 13.13
N TYR A 71 9.58 -0.58 11.81
CA TYR A 71 9.62 -1.85 11.08
C TYR A 71 11.02 -2.09 10.46
N SER A 72 12.10 -1.88 11.22
CA SER A 72 13.48 -1.88 10.72
C SER A 72 14.17 -3.24 10.66
N SER A 73 13.61 -4.27 11.31
CA SER A 73 14.25 -5.59 11.38
C SER A 73 14.22 -6.33 10.05
N ASN A 74 15.09 -7.35 9.90
CA ASN A 74 15.09 -8.26 8.74
C ASN A 74 13.78 -9.09 8.62
N GLN A 75 12.88 -8.99 9.60
CA GLN A 75 11.57 -9.61 9.57
C GLN A 75 10.60 -8.87 8.64
N TYR A 76 10.95 -7.68 8.15
CA TYR A 76 10.11 -6.86 7.28
C TYR A 76 10.74 -6.62 5.92
N ASN A 77 9.92 -6.77 4.89
CA ASN A 77 10.31 -6.55 3.51
C ASN A 77 9.51 -5.37 2.93
N HIS A 78 10.18 -4.24 2.73
CA HIS A 78 9.55 -3.02 2.21
C HIS A 78 9.55 -3.02 0.68
N ILE A 79 8.36 -2.99 0.08
CA ILE A 79 8.12 -3.01 -1.37
C ILE A 79 7.32 -1.77 -1.77
N GLY A 80 7.85 -0.94 -2.66
CA GLY A 80 7.14 0.21 -3.22
C GLY A 80 6.38 -0.14 -4.48
N ILE A 81 5.15 0.34 -4.58
CA ILE A 81 4.34 0.20 -5.79
C ILE A 81 4.31 1.54 -6.51
N GLU A 82 5.12 1.64 -7.57
CA GLU A 82 5.29 2.87 -8.35
C GLU A 82 5.66 2.54 -9.80
N ILE A 83 5.19 3.35 -10.75
CA ILE A 83 5.57 3.26 -12.16
C ILE A 83 6.76 4.17 -12.41
N SER A 84 7.94 3.58 -12.61
CA SER A 84 9.17 4.30 -12.87
C SER A 84 10.03 3.56 -13.88
N GLN A 85 11.14 4.18 -14.30
CA GLN A 85 12.12 3.55 -15.20
C GLN A 85 12.88 2.39 -14.54
N THR A 86 12.93 2.35 -13.21
CA THR A 86 13.67 1.35 -12.44
C THR A 86 12.77 0.28 -11.83
N SER A 87 11.47 0.49 -11.80
CA SER A 87 10.53 -0.45 -11.22
C SER A 87 10.38 -1.73 -12.05
N LYS A 88 10.27 -2.86 -11.37
CA LYS A 88 10.10 -4.18 -11.99
C LYS A 88 8.62 -4.45 -12.24
N ASN A 89 8.31 -5.10 -13.35
CA ASN A 89 6.98 -5.64 -13.57
C ASN A 89 6.62 -6.65 -12.46
N ILE A 90 5.43 -6.52 -11.85
CA ILE A 90 5.02 -7.34 -10.71
C ILE A 90 5.02 -8.84 -11.05
N PHE A 91 4.60 -9.23 -12.24
CA PHE A 91 4.56 -10.64 -12.64
C PHE A 91 5.97 -11.26 -12.79
N SER A 92 6.95 -10.45 -13.20
CA SER A 92 8.35 -10.89 -13.23
C SER A 92 8.94 -10.91 -11.82
N PHE A 93 8.65 -9.89 -11.01
CA PHE A 93 9.11 -9.80 -9.63
C PHE A 93 8.66 -11.01 -8.81
N LEU A 94 7.38 -11.39 -8.90
CA LEU A 94 6.82 -12.52 -8.15
C LEU A 94 7.42 -13.87 -8.51
N LYS A 95 7.96 -14.06 -9.72
CA LYS A 95 8.63 -15.31 -10.10
C LYS A 95 9.91 -15.57 -9.31
N ASP A 96 10.64 -14.50 -8.98
CA ASP A 96 11.98 -14.57 -8.41
C ASP A 96 12.00 -14.17 -6.92
N ALA A 97 10.92 -13.56 -6.41
CA ALA A 97 10.87 -13.04 -5.07
C ALA A 97 10.59 -14.12 -4.03
N ASN A 98 11.42 -14.20 -3.00
CA ASN A 98 11.07 -14.91 -1.78
C ASN A 98 10.37 -13.94 -0.81
N LEU A 99 9.04 -14.04 -0.70
CA LEU A 99 8.20 -13.20 0.13
C LEU A 99 7.67 -13.91 1.39
N LYS A 100 8.12 -15.15 1.64
CA LYS A 100 7.61 -15.99 2.74
C LYS A 100 8.40 -15.80 4.05
N ASP A 101 9.67 -15.42 3.94
CA ASP A 101 10.57 -15.36 5.09
C ASP A 101 10.43 -14.07 5.91
N ALA A 102 9.63 -13.11 5.44
CA ALA A 102 9.44 -11.82 6.08
C ALA A 102 8.00 -11.29 5.93
N GLU A 103 7.58 -10.46 6.87
CA GLU A 103 6.34 -9.71 6.74
C GLU A 103 6.46 -8.63 5.66
N ASN A 104 5.55 -8.65 4.70
CA ASN A 104 5.58 -7.69 3.59
C ASN A 104 4.88 -6.38 3.95
N ILE A 105 5.58 -5.26 3.76
CA ILE A 105 5.12 -3.89 3.94
C ILE A 105 5.08 -3.23 2.57
N ILE A 106 3.87 -2.99 2.07
CA ILE A 106 3.62 -2.57 0.69
C ILE A 106 3.25 -1.10 0.67
N TRP A 107 4.07 -0.29 0.02
CA TRP A 107 3.95 1.16 -0.02
C TRP A 107 3.21 1.65 -1.25
N PHE A 108 2.23 2.52 -1.03
CA PHE A 108 1.47 3.21 -2.08
C PHE A 108 1.57 4.72 -1.87
N GLY A 109 1.86 5.44 -2.93
CA GLY A 109 2.06 6.88 -2.90
C GLY A 109 0.82 7.69 -3.23
N ASN A 110 0.99 9.00 -3.14
CA ASN A 110 0.01 10.02 -3.50
C ASN A 110 -0.53 9.82 -4.92
N GLU A 111 -1.82 10.10 -5.12
CA GLU A 111 -2.52 9.87 -6.40
C GLU A 111 -1.97 10.72 -7.56
N ILE A 112 -1.27 11.81 -7.28
CA ILE A 112 -0.72 12.72 -8.29
C ILE A 112 0.80 12.58 -8.40
N HIS A 113 1.48 12.52 -7.25
CA HIS A 113 2.93 12.60 -7.18
C HIS A 113 3.61 11.24 -6.98
N GLY A 114 2.82 10.19 -6.69
CA GLY A 114 3.36 8.86 -6.39
C GLY A 114 4.12 8.83 -5.05
N LEU A 115 5.11 7.94 -4.98
CA LEU A 115 6.03 7.83 -3.84
C LEU A 115 7.16 8.86 -3.96
N ASP A 116 7.50 9.48 -2.82
CA ASP A 116 8.63 10.41 -2.78
C ASP A 116 9.95 9.74 -3.21
N LYS A 117 10.77 10.42 -4.00
CA LYS A 117 12.06 9.91 -4.46
C LYS A 117 13.01 9.53 -3.31
N SER A 118 12.94 10.25 -2.18
CA SER A 118 13.72 9.96 -0.98
C SER A 118 13.24 8.68 -0.29
N LEU A 119 11.93 8.42 -0.29
CA LEU A 119 11.35 7.18 0.21
C LEU A 119 11.73 5.99 -0.70
N ILE A 120 11.61 6.13 -2.01
CA ILE A 120 11.97 5.09 -2.99
C ILE A 120 13.41 4.59 -2.78
N LYS A 121 14.35 5.48 -2.45
CA LYS A 121 15.76 5.11 -2.18
C LYS A 121 15.94 4.21 -0.95
N LEU A 122 14.97 4.18 -0.05
CA LEU A 122 15.00 3.30 1.13
C LEU A 122 14.37 1.93 0.86
N LEU A 123 13.62 1.80 -0.24
CA LEU A 123 12.96 0.56 -0.62
C LEU A 123 13.95 -0.41 -1.25
N LYS A 124 13.89 -1.67 -0.87
CA LYS A 124 14.68 -2.74 -1.52
C LYS A 124 14.14 -3.12 -2.89
N ASN A 125 12.82 -3.01 -3.05
CA ASN A 125 12.12 -3.39 -4.27
C ASN A 125 11.12 -2.30 -4.65
N GLU A 126 11.12 -1.94 -5.92
CA GLU A 126 10.16 -1.08 -6.57
C GLU A 126 9.50 -1.86 -7.70
N VAL A 127 8.17 -1.92 -7.66
CA VAL A 127 7.37 -2.83 -8.51
C VAL A 127 6.19 -2.08 -9.11
N HIS A 128 5.76 -2.44 -10.30
CA HIS A 128 4.58 -1.84 -10.93
C HIS A 128 3.64 -2.87 -11.54
N LEU A 129 2.36 -2.53 -11.61
CA LEU A 129 1.39 -3.18 -12.49
C LEU A 129 1.57 -2.66 -13.92
N PRO A 130 1.72 -3.53 -14.94
CA PRO A 130 1.94 -3.07 -16.31
C PRO A 130 0.68 -2.42 -16.88
N MET A 131 0.84 -1.24 -17.45
CA MET A 131 -0.21 -0.51 -18.17
C MET A 131 -0.14 -0.85 -19.67
N LYS A 132 -1.27 -1.26 -20.27
CA LYS A 132 -1.37 -1.62 -21.71
C LYS A 132 -2.24 -0.66 -22.50
N GLY A 133 -2.92 0.26 -21.83
CA GLY A 133 -3.78 1.27 -22.45
C GLY A 133 -3.12 2.64 -22.54
N LEU A 134 -3.94 3.66 -22.80
CA LEU A 134 -3.50 5.05 -22.93
C LEU A 134 -3.27 5.75 -21.56
N LYS A 135 -3.83 5.21 -20.48
CA LYS A 135 -3.64 5.80 -19.15
C LYS A 135 -2.31 5.33 -18.56
N GLU A 136 -1.63 6.25 -17.90
CA GLU A 136 -0.32 6.01 -17.28
C GLU A 136 -0.42 5.34 -15.90
N SER A 137 -1.59 5.42 -15.24
CA SER A 137 -1.81 4.83 -13.91
C SER A 137 -3.24 4.39 -13.69
N LEU A 138 -3.45 3.55 -12.67
CA LEU A 138 -4.77 3.16 -12.15
C LEU A 138 -5.09 3.96 -10.88
N ASN A 139 -6.37 3.94 -10.48
CA ASN A 139 -6.77 4.41 -9.16
C ASN A 139 -6.06 3.60 -8.07
N VAL A 140 -5.50 4.29 -7.06
CA VAL A 140 -4.70 3.65 -6.00
C VAL A 140 -5.45 2.55 -5.25
N ALA A 141 -6.75 2.69 -5.01
CA ALA A 141 -7.54 1.64 -4.34
C ALA A 141 -7.62 0.36 -5.18
N ASN A 142 -7.72 0.49 -6.51
CA ASN A 142 -7.69 -0.66 -7.41
C ASN A 142 -6.30 -1.32 -7.42
N VAL A 143 -5.24 -0.51 -7.40
CA VAL A 143 -3.85 -1.03 -7.35
C VAL A 143 -3.63 -1.79 -6.05
N VAL A 144 -4.04 -1.24 -4.90
CA VAL A 144 -3.92 -1.91 -3.59
C VAL A 144 -4.62 -3.26 -3.59
N CYS A 145 -5.87 -3.32 -4.06
CA CYS A 145 -6.62 -4.56 -4.12
C CYS A 145 -5.92 -5.60 -5.01
N THR A 146 -5.55 -5.21 -6.23
CA THR A 146 -4.91 -6.11 -7.19
C THR A 146 -3.57 -6.63 -6.67
N VAL A 147 -2.68 -5.74 -6.24
CA VAL A 147 -1.36 -6.10 -5.71
C VAL A 147 -1.47 -6.95 -4.45
N GLY A 148 -2.39 -6.59 -3.55
CA GLY A 148 -2.62 -7.32 -2.31
C GLY A 148 -2.98 -8.79 -2.57
N TYR A 149 -3.90 -9.07 -3.49
CA TYR A 149 -4.30 -10.44 -3.83
C TYR A 149 -3.22 -11.20 -4.59
N LEU A 150 -2.45 -10.57 -5.48
CA LEU A 150 -1.30 -11.20 -6.14
C LEU A 150 -0.23 -11.64 -5.13
N LEU A 151 0.04 -10.81 -4.13
CA LEU A 151 1.00 -11.13 -3.07
C LEU A 151 0.45 -12.21 -2.12
N LEU A 152 -0.83 -12.16 -1.79
CA LEU A 152 -1.48 -13.16 -0.96
C LEU A 152 -1.43 -14.54 -1.62
N GLU A 153 -1.76 -14.65 -2.91
CA GLU A 153 -1.65 -15.88 -3.69
C GLU A 153 -0.21 -16.41 -3.70
N HIS A 154 0.76 -15.53 -3.96
CA HIS A 154 2.18 -15.91 -4.00
C HIS A 154 2.70 -16.43 -2.65
N GLN A 155 2.19 -15.93 -1.54
CA GLN A 155 2.55 -16.42 -0.19
C GLN A 155 1.90 -17.78 0.13
N ALA A 156 0.77 -18.10 -0.50
CA ALA A 156 0.05 -19.35 -0.28
C ALA A 156 0.64 -20.54 -1.06
N LEU A 157 1.36 -20.28 -2.15
CA LEU A 157 2.04 -21.28 -2.98
C LEU A 157 3.40 -21.68 -2.38
#